data_4bb6e9f841efc5c3a753c3ee89c00199
#
_entry.id   4bb6e9f841efc5c3a753c3ee89c00199
#
_cell.length_a   1.000
_cell.length_b   1.000
_cell.length_c   1.000
_cell.angle_alpha   90.00
_cell.angle_beta   90.00
_cell.angle_gamma   90.00
#
_symmetry.space_group_name_H-M   'P 1'
#
loop_
_entity.id
_entity.type
_entity.pdbx_description
1 polymer ?
#
loop_
_entity_poly.entity_id
_entity_poly.type
_entity_poly.pdbx_seq_one_letter_code
_entity_poly.pdbx_strand_id
1 'polypeptide(L)'
;CLEAQAFCRWQSEQLCRPVRLPSEDEWQRLYAVSGASEVAHDAAADSNRHLDHYASSCPVTRFRHGDFFDVTGNVWQWTDTPTYPFDGFDVHPIYDDFTTPTFDQRHNLLMGGSWISCGNETRRSARYAFRRHFFQHAGFRYVVSETPMTQTSAYYETDKQLSEYAEFHCGDESFDVPNSPKALADLALAATAGKPRRSALDLGCATGRATFELAREFDQVTGIDFSARFIGLGVQLAEQGV
;
A
#
# COMPACT_ATOMS: atom_id res chain seq x y z
N CYS A 1 7.34 -11.26 -6.11
CA CYS A 1 6.56 -10.13 -6.66
C CYS A 1 7.18 -9.60 -7.95
N LEU A 2 8.46 -9.26 -7.98
CA LEU A 2 9.12 -8.68 -9.18
C LEU A 2 9.01 -9.58 -10.43
N GLU A 3 9.18 -10.88 -10.28
CA GLU A 3 9.01 -11.85 -11.37
C GLU A 3 7.55 -11.90 -11.86
N ALA A 4 6.59 -11.89 -10.93
CA ALA A 4 5.17 -11.85 -11.26
C ALA A 4 4.79 -10.57 -12.03
N GLN A 5 5.33 -9.42 -11.62
CA GLN A 5 5.16 -8.16 -12.34
C GLN A 5 5.84 -8.20 -13.73
N ALA A 6 7.02 -8.84 -13.84
CA ALA A 6 7.67 -9.01 -15.13
C ALA A 6 6.84 -9.89 -16.07
N PHE A 7 6.27 -10.99 -15.56
CA PHE A 7 5.31 -11.80 -16.30
C PHE A 7 4.10 -10.99 -16.77
N CYS A 8 3.53 -10.18 -15.90
CA CYS A 8 2.38 -9.33 -16.25
C CYS A 8 2.72 -8.35 -17.38
N ARG A 9 3.90 -7.74 -17.36
CA ARG A 9 4.37 -6.88 -18.46
C ARG A 9 4.48 -7.65 -19.78
N TRP A 10 5.17 -8.78 -19.77
CA TRP A 10 5.27 -9.66 -20.93
C TRP A 10 3.90 -10.09 -21.46
N GLN A 11 3.00 -10.50 -20.56
CA GLN A 11 1.64 -10.92 -20.94
C GLN A 11 0.81 -9.76 -21.51
N SER A 12 1.03 -8.53 -21.02
CA SER A 12 0.40 -7.34 -21.61
C SER A 12 0.77 -7.14 -23.07
N GLU A 13 2.04 -7.36 -23.41
CA GLU A 13 2.53 -7.28 -24.78
C GLU A 13 1.89 -8.36 -25.65
N GLN A 14 1.81 -9.61 -25.14
CA GLN A 14 1.21 -10.72 -25.87
C GLN A 14 -0.28 -10.53 -26.16
N LEU A 15 -1.00 -9.98 -25.20
CA LEU A 15 -2.46 -9.78 -25.31
C LEU A 15 -2.85 -8.43 -25.91
N CYS A 16 -1.89 -7.52 -26.10
CA CYS A 16 -2.17 -6.11 -26.44
C CYS A 16 -3.20 -5.47 -25.50
N ARG A 17 -3.19 -5.85 -24.24
CA ARG A 17 -4.12 -5.38 -23.18
C ARG A 17 -3.36 -5.25 -21.86
N PRO A 18 -3.72 -4.30 -21.00
CA PRO A 18 -3.08 -4.16 -19.69
C PRO A 18 -3.30 -5.42 -18.83
N VAL A 19 -2.19 -6.02 -18.40
CA VAL A 19 -2.16 -7.15 -17.46
C VAL A 19 -1.33 -6.75 -16.26
N ARG A 20 -1.85 -7.00 -15.07
CA ARG A 20 -1.18 -6.64 -13.81
C ARG A 20 -1.54 -7.59 -12.68
N LEU A 21 -0.85 -7.49 -11.57
CA LEU A 21 -1.28 -8.12 -10.32
C LEU A 21 -2.57 -7.46 -9.82
N PRO A 22 -3.43 -8.19 -9.10
CA PRO A 22 -4.58 -7.59 -8.43
C PRO A 22 -4.13 -6.71 -7.27
N SER A 23 -4.92 -5.70 -6.94
CA SER A 23 -4.82 -5.03 -5.65
C SER A 23 -5.35 -5.90 -4.51
N GLU A 24 -5.10 -5.50 -3.26
CA GLU A 24 -5.73 -6.11 -2.09
C GLU A 24 -7.26 -6.07 -2.20
N ASP A 25 -7.82 -4.93 -2.58
CA ASP A 25 -9.28 -4.76 -2.73
C ASP A 25 -9.87 -5.68 -3.80
N GLU A 26 -9.16 -5.86 -4.91
CA GLU A 26 -9.59 -6.79 -5.96
C GLU A 26 -9.51 -8.24 -5.47
N TRP A 27 -8.48 -8.59 -4.68
CA TRP A 27 -8.42 -9.91 -4.06
C TRP A 27 -9.55 -10.09 -3.03
N GLN A 28 -9.85 -9.08 -2.22
CA GLN A 28 -10.98 -9.09 -1.28
C GLN A 28 -12.31 -9.28 -2.01
N ARG A 29 -12.45 -8.65 -3.17
CA ARG A 29 -13.63 -8.83 -4.02
C ARG A 29 -13.71 -10.24 -4.58
N LEU A 30 -12.58 -10.78 -5.08
CA LEU A 30 -12.50 -12.16 -5.54
C LEU A 30 -12.94 -13.13 -4.44
N TYR A 31 -12.40 -12.97 -3.24
CA TYR A 31 -12.80 -13.78 -2.10
C TYR A 31 -14.31 -13.75 -1.85
N ALA A 32 -14.89 -12.55 -1.83
CA ALA A 32 -16.30 -12.36 -1.56
C ALA A 32 -17.22 -13.01 -2.61
N VAL A 33 -16.84 -13.01 -3.88
CA VAL A 33 -17.67 -13.58 -4.97
C VAL A 33 -17.41 -15.07 -5.21
N SER A 34 -16.29 -15.60 -4.74
CA SER A 34 -15.95 -17.02 -4.91
C SER A 34 -16.73 -17.97 -4.00
N GLY A 35 -17.33 -17.45 -2.93
CA GLY A 35 -17.97 -18.28 -1.91
C GLY A 35 -16.99 -19.06 -1.03
N ALA A 36 -15.70 -18.67 -1.01
CA ALA A 36 -14.71 -19.26 -0.13
C ALA A 36 -15.13 -19.05 1.34
N SER A 37 -15.00 -20.10 2.16
CA SER A 37 -15.43 -20.07 3.56
C SER A 37 -14.36 -19.53 4.47
N GLU A 38 -14.74 -18.66 5.42
CA GLU A 38 -13.85 -18.20 6.50
C GLU A 38 -13.73 -19.20 7.65
N VAL A 39 -14.62 -20.19 7.71
CA VAL A 39 -14.68 -21.14 8.82
C VAL A 39 -13.61 -22.22 8.64
N ALA A 40 -12.66 -22.23 9.54
CA ALA A 40 -11.44 -23.06 9.46
C ALA A 40 -11.70 -24.57 9.43
N HIS A 41 -12.84 -25.05 9.91
CA HIS A 41 -13.11 -26.49 10.01
C HIS A 41 -13.68 -27.14 8.76
N ASP A 42 -14.50 -26.44 7.98
CA ASP A 42 -15.11 -26.99 6.77
C ASP A 42 -14.29 -26.75 5.50
N ALA A 43 -13.38 -25.81 5.56
CA ALA A 43 -12.58 -25.39 4.41
C ALA A 43 -11.34 -26.26 4.15
N ALA A 44 -11.04 -27.25 5.00
CA ALA A 44 -9.93 -28.19 4.77
C ALA A 44 -10.13 -29.03 3.50
N ALA A 45 -11.39 -29.34 3.16
CA ALA A 45 -11.73 -30.09 1.95
C ALA A 45 -11.58 -29.26 0.67
N ASP A 46 -11.61 -27.93 0.78
CA ASP A 46 -11.75 -27.01 -0.35
C ASP A 46 -10.45 -26.27 -0.70
N SER A 47 -9.36 -26.48 0.03
CA SER A 47 -8.09 -25.82 -0.25
C SER A 47 -6.87 -26.63 0.17
N ASN A 48 -5.76 -26.45 -0.52
CA ASN A 48 -4.47 -27.04 -0.16
C ASN A 48 -3.81 -26.21 0.94
N ARG A 49 -3.97 -26.65 2.19
CA ARG A 49 -3.41 -25.99 3.38
C ARG A 49 -3.14 -27.00 4.49
N HIS A 50 -2.48 -26.60 5.57
CA HIS A 50 -2.15 -27.40 6.73
C HIS A 50 -1.36 -28.68 6.45
N LEU A 51 -0.82 -28.85 5.22
CA LEU A 51 -0.24 -30.12 4.74
C LEU A 51 -1.28 -31.27 4.64
N ASP A 52 -2.56 -30.98 4.67
CA ASP A 52 -3.62 -31.97 4.70
C ASP A 52 -3.78 -32.73 3.38
N HIS A 53 -3.43 -32.09 2.26
CA HIS A 53 -3.58 -32.66 0.92
C HIS A 53 -2.27 -32.91 0.21
N TYR A 54 -1.39 -31.91 0.18
CA TYR A 54 -0.10 -31.95 -0.51
C TYR A 54 0.98 -31.33 0.37
N ALA A 55 2.15 -31.93 0.37
CA ALA A 55 3.34 -31.38 1.04
C ALA A 55 4.06 -30.34 0.17
N SER A 56 3.38 -29.77 -0.83
CA SER A 56 3.85 -28.77 -1.76
C SER A 56 2.67 -28.09 -2.43
N SER A 57 2.96 -27.14 -3.33
CA SER A 57 1.93 -26.63 -4.24
C SER A 57 1.39 -27.73 -5.14
N CYS A 58 0.14 -27.60 -5.53
CA CYS A 58 -0.55 -28.54 -6.43
C CYS A 58 -1.05 -27.81 -7.70
N PRO A 59 -1.53 -28.55 -8.70
CA PRO A 59 -2.10 -27.94 -9.90
C PRO A 59 -3.22 -26.97 -9.57
N VAL A 60 -3.18 -25.78 -10.17
CA VAL A 60 -4.10 -24.65 -9.91
C VAL A 60 -5.57 -24.91 -10.22
N THR A 61 -5.89 -26.04 -10.82
CA THR A 61 -7.27 -26.46 -11.12
C THR A 61 -7.82 -27.47 -10.12
N ARG A 62 -7.11 -27.72 -9.01
CA ARG A 62 -7.48 -28.78 -8.07
C ARG A 62 -8.58 -28.38 -7.10
N PHE A 63 -8.50 -27.19 -6.55
CA PHE A 63 -9.44 -26.71 -5.54
C PHE A 63 -10.29 -25.58 -6.09
N ARG A 64 -11.56 -25.85 -6.28
CA ARG A 64 -12.51 -24.93 -6.91
C ARG A 64 -13.34 -24.17 -5.86
N HIS A 65 -13.47 -22.86 -6.06
CA HIS A 65 -14.33 -21.96 -5.28
C HIS A 65 -15.23 -21.20 -6.25
N GLY A 66 -16.48 -21.61 -6.39
CA GLY A 66 -17.38 -21.06 -7.40
C GLY A 66 -16.82 -21.21 -8.81
N ASP A 67 -16.59 -20.12 -9.49
CA ASP A 67 -15.98 -20.08 -10.82
C ASP A 67 -14.46 -19.90 -10.80
N PHE A 68 -13.86 -19.86 -9.62
CA PHE A 68 -12.44 -19.64 -9.41
C PHE A 68 -11.75 -20.87 -8.81
N PHE A 69 -10.43 -20.87 -8.86
CA PHE A 69 -9.60 -21.92 -8.26
C PHE A 69 -8.58 -21.29 -7.29
N ASP A 70 -8.20 -22.05 -6.26
CA ASP A 70 -7.14 -21.72 -5.32
C ASP A 70 -7.26 -20.27 -4.78
N VAL A 71 -8.45 -19.84 -4.40
CA VAL A 71 -8.68 -18.53 -3.82
C VAL A 71 -7.98 -18.42 -2.47
N THR A 72 -7.96 -19.54 -1.72
CA THR A 72 -7.20 -19.70 -0.47
C THR A 72 -6.37 -20.97 -0.53
N GLY A 73 -5.26 -20.98 0.20
CA GLY A 73 -4.32 -22.09 0.22
C GLY A 73 -3.47 -22.18 -1.05
N ASN A 74 -2.83 -23.33 -1.25
CA ASN A 74 -1.90 -23.68 -2.32
C ASN A 74 -0.64 -22.81 -2.31
N VAL A 75 -0.71 -21.56 -2.73
CA VAL A 75 0.40 -20.60 -2.66
C VAL A 75 -0.10 -19.23 -2.22
N TRP A 76 0.69 -18.52 -1.44
CA TRP A 76 0.46 -17.10 -1.17
C TRP A 76 0.41 -16.32 -2.46
N GLN A 77 -0.56 -15.42 -2.60
CA GLN A 77 -0.82 -14.69 -3.83
C GLN A 77 -0.32 -13.27 -3.71
N TRP A 78 0.69 -12.92 -4.51
CA TRP A 78 1.19 -11.55 -4.59
C TRP A 78 0.12 -10.59 -5.09
N THR A 79 -0.01 -9.46 -4.40
CA THR A 79 -0.76 -8.30 -4.86
C THR A 79 0.17 -7.17 -5.28
N ASP A 80 -0.38 -6.18 -5.97
CA ASP A 80 0.35 -4.96 -6.31
C ASP A 80 0.26 -3.90 -5.20
N THR A 81 -0.46 -4.19 -4.14
CA THR A 81 -0.66 -3.30 -2.99
C THR A 81 0.53 -3.38 -2.04
N PRO A 82 1.26 -2.28 -1.81
CA PRO A 82 2.23 -2.19 -0.73
C PRO A 82 1.54 -2.31 0.62
N THR A 83 2.26 -2.78 1.62
CA THR A 83 1.75 -2.80 3.00
C THR A 83 1.55 -1.37 3.51
N TYR A 84 0.41 -1.12 4.11
CA TYR A 84 0.06 0.16 4.71
C TYR A 84 -0.75 -0.06 6.01
N PRO A 85 -0.69 0.87 6.95
CA PRO A 85 -1.54 0.83 8.15
C PRO A 85 -2.99 1.20 7.80
N PHE A 86 -3.94 0.63 8.51
CA PHE A 86 -5.32 1.11 8.49
C PHE A 86 -5.50 2.35 9.37
N ASP A 87 -6.53 3.14 9.08
CA ASP A 87 -6.91 4.27 9.93
C ASP A 87 -7.10 3.82 11.38
N GLY A 88 -6.50 4.56 12.31
CA GLY A 88 -6.52 4.21 13.73
C GLY A 88 -5.53 3.08 14.10
N PHE A 89 -4.63 2.70 13.20
CA PHE A 89 -3.56 1.78 13.55
C PHE A 89 -2.65 2.43 14.59
N ASP A 90 -2.44 1.70 15.67
CA ASP A 90 -1.48 2.06 16.73
C ASP A 90 -0.44 0.96 16.86
N VAL A 91 0.81 1.36 17.01
CA VAL A 91 1.93 0.41 17.10
C VAL A 91 1.86 -0.34 18.41
N HIS A 92 1.78 -1.66 18.34
CA HIS A 92 1.81 -2.48 19.53
C HIS A 92 3.21 -2.41 20.18
N PRO A 93 3.33 -2.05 21.47
CA PRO A 93 4.61 -1.78 22.12
C PRO A 93 5.64 -2.93 22.06
N ILE A 94 5.18 -4.14 21.84
CA ILE A 94 6.05 -5.34 21.77
C ILE A 94 6.52 -5.62 20.33
N TYR A 95 5.80 -5.12 19.31
CA TYR A 95 6.01 -5.46 17.89
C TYR A 95 6.25 -4.25 16.99
N ASP A 96 6.64 -3.12 17.55
CA ASP A 96 6.90 -1.90 16.80
C ASP A 96 8.00 -2.08 15.74
N ASP A 97 9.06 -2.78 16.09
CA ASP A 97 10.17 -3.12 15.22
C ASP A 97 9.81 -4.12 14.09
N PHE A 98 8.70 -4.83 14.21
CA PHE A 98 8.26 -5.84 13.26
C PHE A 98 7.25 -5.30 12.24
N THR A 99 6.40 -4.39 12.65
CA THR A 99 5.27 -3.89 11.84
C THR A 99 5.64 -2.65 11.04
N THR A 100 6.11 -1.61 11.72
CA THR A 100 6.39 -0.32 11.08
C THR A 100 7.47 -0.36 10.01
N PRO A 101 8.54 -1.15 10.10
CA PRO A 101 9.52 -1.26 9.01
C PRO A 101 8.96 -1.81 7.70
N THR A 102 7.78 -2.43 7.73
CA THR A 102 7.14 -2.94 6.51
C THR A 102 6.32 -1.88 5.75
N PHE A 103 6.07 -0.72 6.35
CA PHE A 103 5.38 0.41 5.72
C PHE A 103 6.32 1.28 4.87
N ASP A 104 7.16 0.65 4.09
CA ASP A 104 8.27 1.25 3.35
C ASP A 104 8.02 1.29 1.84
N GLN A 105 6.82 0.97 1.39
CA GLN A 105 6.44 0.85 -0.02
C GLN A 105 7.26 -0.21 -0.81
N ARG A 106 8.05 -1.02 -0.12
CA ARG A 106 8.90 -2.08 -0.69
C ARG A 106 8.44 -3.48 -0.31
N HIS A 107 7.51 -3.57 0.64
CA HIS A 107 6.84 -4.79 1.03
C HIS A 107 5.44 -4.82 0.43
N ASN A 108 5.17 -5.81 -0.39
CA ASN A 108 3.83 -6.01 -0.95
C ASN A 108 3.05 -7.05 -0.14
N LEU A 109 1.75 -6.90 -0.16
CA LEU A 109 0.84 -7.83 0.48
C LEU A 109 0.73 -9.13 -0.30
N LEU A 110 0.73 -10.23 0.46
CA LEU A 110 0.37 -11.57 0.00
C LEU A 110 -0.92 -11.99 0.69
N MET A 111 -1.79 -12.63 -0.06
CA MET A 111 -3.12 -13.00 0.38
C MET A 111 -3.36 -14.50 0.21
N GLY A 112 -4.28 -15.05 1.00
CA GLY A 112 -4.86 -16.37 0.80
C GLY A 112 -4.15 -17.55 1.46
N GLY A 113 -2.93 -17.38 1.95
CA GLY A 113 -2.15 -18.48 2.54
C GLY A 113 -1.57 -19.45 1.51
N SER A 114 -0.84 -20.44 1.99
CA SER A 114 -0.19 -21.47 1.17
C SER A 114 -0.50 -22.87 1.68
N TRP A 115 0.03 -23.89 1.03
CA TRP A 115 -0.14 -25.30 1.39
C TRP A 115 0.36 -25.65 2.82
N ILE A 116 1.26 -24.84 3.38
CA ILE A 116 1.78 -25.02 4.75
C ILE A 116 1.05 -24.14 5.78
N SER A 117 0.30 -23.14 5.32
CA SER A 117 -0.35 -22.17 6.20
C SER A 117 -1.39 -22.82 7.10
N CYS A 118 -1.43 -22.39 8.36
CA CYS A 118 -2.33 -22.91 9.36
C CYS A 118 -3.02 -21.79 10.16
N GLY A 119 -4.04 -22.17 10.94
CA GLY A 119 -4.77 -21.24 11.79
C GLY A 119 -5.40 -20.08 11.02
N ASN A 120 -5.01 -18.86 11.33
CA ASN A 120 -5.60 -17.64 10.79
C ASN A 120 -5.00 -17.18 9.46
N GLU A 121 -3.92 -17.80 8.99
CA GLU A 121 -3.18 -17.32 7.81
C GLU A 121 -3.96 -17.43 6.50
N THR A 122 -4.94 -18.34 6.43
CA THR A 122 -5.80 -18.50 5.25
C THR A 122 -7.11 -17.72 5.33
N ARG A 123 -7.31 -16.95 6.40
CA ARG A 123 -8.51 -16.11 6.52
C ARG A 123 -8.48 -14.95 5.55
N ARG A 124 -9.66 -14.46 5.20
CA ARG A 124 -9.85 -13.27 4.38
C ARG A 124 -9.12 -12.05 4.95
N SER A 125 -9.10 -11.90 6.27
CA SER A 125 -8.46 -10.80 6.99
C SER A 125 -6.94 -10.93 7.12
N ALA A 126 -6.35 -12.08 6.76
CA ALA A 126 -4.92 -12.27 6.87
C ALA A 126 -4.18 -11.43 5.82
N ARG A 127 -3.33 -10.55 6.31
CA ARG A 127 -2.44 -9.70 5.51
C ARG A 127 -1.00 -10.09 5.83
N TYR A 128 -0.27 -10.55 4.84
CA TYR A 128 1.13 -10.89 4.99
C TYR A 128 1.96 -9.99 4.09
N ALA A 129 3.05 -9.45 4.59
CA ALA A 129 3.87 -8.51 3.84
C ALA A 129 5.29 -9.02 3.68
N PHE A 130 5.77 -9.01 2.44
CA PHE A 130 7.14 -9.39 2.15
C PHE A 130 7.82 -8.45 1.17
N ARG A 131 9.15 -8.41 1.26
CA ARG A 131 10.00 -7.75 0.28
C ARG A 131 9.75 -8.36 -1.10
N ARG A 132 9.64 -7.54 -2.12
CA ARG A 132 9.28 -7.93 -3.49
C ARG A 132 10.19 -8.99 -4.12
N HIS A 133 11.43 -9.07 -3.68
CA HIS A 133 12.42 -10.05 -4.18
C HIS A 133 12.48 -11.32 -3.33
N PHE A 134 11.74 -11.39 -2.25
CA PHE A 134 11.79 -12.54 -1.34
C PHE A 134 11.04 -13.73 -1.94
N PHE A 135 11.63 -14.92 -1.82
CA PHE A 135 11.05 -16.16 -2.31
C PHE A 135 10.48 -16.97 -1.13
N GLN A 136 9.19 -17.08 -1.09
CA GLN A 136 8.48 -18.01 -0.20
C GLN A 136 7.37 -18.68 -0.98
N HIS A 137 6.73 -19.69 -0.45
CA HIS A 137 5.61 -20.46 -1.02
C HIS A 137 4.54 -19.59 -1.68
N ALA A 138 4.98 -18.74 -2.59
CA ALA A 138 4.21 -17.67 -3.22
C ALA A 138 4.09 -17.90 -4.71
N GLY A 139 2.94 -17.58 -5.21
CA GLY A 139 2.61 -17.49 -6.62
C GLY A 139 1.84 -16.19 -6.87
N PHE A 140 1.08 -16.15 -7.91
CA PHE A 140 0.28 -14.99 -8.25
C PHE A 140 -0.89 -15.38 -9.14
N ARG A 141 -1.87 -14.52 -9.15
CA ARG A 141 -2.89 -14.38 -10.19
C ARG A 141 -2.76 -13.03 -10.85
N TYR A 142 -3.24 -12.88 -12.04
CA TYR A 142 -3.24 -11.59 -12.71
C TYR A 142 -4.65 -11.18 -13.09
N VAL A 143 -4.84 -9.91 -13.32
CA VAL A 143 -6.06 -9.33 -13.87
C VAL A 143 -5.75 -8.71 -15.23
N VAL A 144 -6.70 -8.84 -16.15
CA VAL A 144 -6.70 -8.12 -17.41
C VAL A 144 -7.69 -6.98 -17.24
N SER A 145 -7.21 -5.76 -17.26
CA SER A 145 -8.03 -4.58 -17.01
C SER A 145 -7.66 -3.48 -17.96
N GLU A 146 -8.66 -2.83 -18.54
CA GLU A 146 -8.45 -1.63 -19.37
C GLU A 146 -8.27 -0.37 -18.52
N THR A 147 -8.65 -0.44 -17.26
CA THR A 147 -8.33 0.60 -16.29
C THR A 147 -6.92 0.34 -15.77
N PRO A 148 -5.92 1.15 -16.14
CA PRO A 148 -4.64 1.06 -15.47
C PRO A 148 -4.91 1.30 -13.98
N MET A 149 -4.29 0.51 -13.11
CA MET A 149 -4.09 1.00 -11.75
C MET A 149 -3.37 2.33 -11.90
N THR A 150 -3.84 3.33 -11.20
CA THR A 150 -3.03 4.49 -10.92
C THR A 150 -1.81 3.90 -10.22
N GLN A 151 -0.71 3.70 -10.96
CA GLN A 151 0.55 3.37 -10.31
C GLN A 151 0.79 4.56 -9.42
N THR A 152 0.71 4.33 -8.14
CA THR A 152 1.38 5.18 -7.18
C THR A 152 2.79 5.28 -7.72
N SER A 153 3.11 6.42 -8.27
CA SER A 153 4.36 6.57 -8.99
C SER A 153 5.47 6.24 -8.01
N ALA A 154 6.15 5.09 -8.20
CA ALA A 154 7.33 4.74 -7.41
C ALA A 154 8.39 5.85 -7.46
N TYR A 155 8.22 6.80 -8.35
CA TYR A 155 8.99 8.02 -8.50
C TYR A 155 9.04 8.82 -7.19
N TYR A 156 7.89 9.09 -6.57
CA TYR A 156 7.82 9.86 -5.31
C TYR A 156 8.21 9.05 -4.06
N GLU A 157 8.46 7.75 -4.21
CA GLU A 157 8.88 6.86 -3.14
C GLU A 157 10.40 6.57 -3.16
N THR A 158 11.19 7.31 -3.95
CA THR A 158 12.64 7.16 -4.03
C THR A 158 13.36 8.06 -3.03
N ASP A 159 14.55 7.66 -2.57
CA ASP A 159 15.39 8.48 -1.69
C ASP A 159 15.76 9.81 -2.35
N LYS A 160 15.93 9.78 -3.67
CA LYS A 160 16.21 10.98 -4.47
C LYS A 160 15.06 11.98 -4.36
N GLN A 161 13.84 11.54 -4.62
CA GLN A 161 12.68 12.42 -4.55
C GLN A 161 12.40 12.90 -3.14
N LEU A 162 12.58 12.03 -2.14
CA LEU A 162 12.47 12.43 -0.75
C LEU A 162 13.44 13.57 -0.41
N SER A 163 14.70 13.47 -0.84
CA SER A 163 15.71 14.51 -0.61
C SER A 163 15.40 15.79 -1.38
N GLU A 164 14.99 15.68 -2.66
CA GLU A 164 14.62 16.84 -3.48
C GLU A 164 13.42 17.59 -2.90
N TYR A 165 12.40 16.87 -2.45
CA TYR A 165 11.22 17.47 -1.83
C TYR A 165 11.48 17.99 -0.41
N ALA A 166 12.34 17.35 0.35
CA ALA A 166 12.79 17.87 1.64
C ALA A 166 13.49 19.22 1.45
N GLU A 167 14.41 19.32 0.52
CA GLU A 167 15.09 20.57 0.19
C GLU A 167 14.11 21.63 -0.33
N PHE A 168 13.23 21.27 -1.26
CA PHE A 168 12.24 22.18 -1.83
C PHE A 168 11.26 22.73 -0.79
N HIS A 169 10.84 21.91 0.18
CA HIS A 169 9.89 22.30 1.21
C HIS A 169 10.51 22.96 2.43
N CYS A 170 11.68 22.47 2.87
CA CYS A 170 12.28 22.86 4.15
C CYS A 170 13.60 23.62 3.98
N GLY A 171 14.19 23.59 2.78
CA GLY A 171 15.43 24.33 2.49
C GLY A 171 15.26 25.84 2.50
N ASP A 172 16.38 26.53 2.58
CA ASP A 172 16.45 27.98 2.51
C ASP A 172 16.05 28.52 1.14
N GLU A 173 15.71 29.81 1.08
CA GLU A 173 15.50 30.51 -0.17
C GLU A 173 16.81 30.53 -0.98
N SER A 174 16.74 30.05 -2.22
CA SER A 174 17.88 29.97 -3.12
C SER A 174 17.68 30.85 -4.34
N PHE A 175 18.69 31.59 -4.74
CA PHE A 175 18.68 32.44 -5.93
C PHE A 175 17.58 33.51 -5.96
N ASP A 176 17.22 34.07 -4.80
CA ASP A 176 16.11 35.02 -4.63
C ASP A 176 14.75 34.47 -5.05
N VAL A 177 14.60 33.14 -5.12
CA VAL A 177 13.31 32.49 -5.40
C VAL A 177 12.65 32.14 -4.07
N PRO A 178 11.42 32.65 -3.83
CA PRO A 178 10.68 32.33 -2.61
C PRO A 178 10.39 30.83 -2.52
N ASN A 179 10.40 30.29 -1.29
CA ASN A 179 9.91 28.93 -1.05
C ASN A 179 8.44 28.83 -1.48
N SER A 180 8.17 28.11 -2.58
CA SER A 180 6.85 28.07 -3.20
C SER A 180 5.75 27.52 -2.28
N PRO A 181 5.92 26.41 -1.55
CA PRO A 181 4.93 25.92 -0.59
C PRO A 181 4.60 26.94 0.49
N LYS A 182 5.59 27.64 1.01
CA LYS A 182 5.38 28.74 1.97
C LYS A 182 4.62 29.90 1.34
N ALA A 183 5.01 30.34 0.14
CA ALA A 183 4.35 31.45 -0.54
C ALA A 183 2.88 31.14 -0.85
N LEU A 184 2.53 29.89 -1.18
CA LEU A 184 1.15 29.45 -1.36
C LEU A 184 0.37 29.51 -0.06
N ALA A 185 0.96 29.07 1.05
CA ALA A 185 0.33 29.18 2.36
C ALA A 185 0.09 30.65 2.75
N ASP A 186 1.06 31.54 2.53
CA ASP A 186 0.95 32.97 2.79
C ASP A 186 -0.19 33.61 1.96
N LEU A 187 -0.34 33.21 0.69
CA LEU A 187 -1.46 33.64 -0.15
C LEU A 187 -2.81 33.17 0.40
N ALA A 188 -2.90 31.92 0.84
CA ALA A 188 -4.12 31.37 1.45
C ALA A 188 -4.48 32.09 2.75
N LEU A 189 -3.49 32.39 3.58
CA LEU A 189 -3.66 33.17 4.81
C LEU A 189 -4.14 34.61 4.50
N ALA A 190 -3.56 35.25 3.49
CA ALA A 190 -4.01 36.58 3.05
C ALA A 190 -5.44 36.57 2.52
N ALA A 191 -5.80 35.57 1.72
CA ALA A 191 -7.17 35.42 1.16
C ALA A 191 -8.23 35.11 2.24
N THR A 192 -7.82 34.61 3.38
CA THR A 192 -8.70 34.30 4.53
C THR A 192 -8.61 35.32 5.65
N ALA A 193 -7.95 36.45 5.42
CA ALA A 193 -7.86 37.54 6.43
C ALA A 193 -9.25 38.01 6.85
N GLY A 194 -9.44 38.11 8.16
CA GLY A 194 -10.72 38.53 8.75
C GLY A 194 -11.85 37.49 8.74
N LYS A 195 -11.57 36.27 8.27
CA LYS A 195 -12.49 35.12 8.29
C LYS A 195 -12.17 34.16 9.43
N PRO A 196 -13.15 33.40 9.95
CA PRO A 196 -12.87 32.33 10.90
C PRO A 196 -11.96 31.26 10.29
N ARG A 197 -10.86 30.96 10.97
CA ARG A 197 -9.85 29.98 10.53
C ARG A 197 -9.94 28.68 11.32
N ARG A 198 -11.08 27.98 11.21
CA ARG A 198 -11.35 26.76 11.97
C ARG A 198 -10.63 25.56 11.42
N SER A 199 -10.71 25.35 10.10
CA SER A 199 -10.06 24.19 9.47
C SER A 199 -9.54 24.51 8.08
N ALA A 200 -8.45 23.86 7.70
CA ALA A 200 -7.88 23.90 6.37
C ALA A 200 -7.51 22.49 5.91
N LEU A 201 -7.54 22.28 4.59
CA LEU A 201 -7.14 21.04 3.94
C LEU A 201 -6.07 21.38 2.90
N ASP A 202 -4.92 20.72 3.01
CA ASP A 202 -3.79 20.81 2.09
C ASP A 202 -3.72 19.51 1.28
N LEU A 203 -4.08 19.59 0.00
CA LEU A 203 -4.10 18.44 -0.91
C LEU A 203 -2.80 18.38 -1.72
N GLY A 204 -2.07 17.27 -1.59
CA GLY A 204 -0.73 17.12 -2.15
C GLY A 204 0.30 17.82 -1.28
N CYS A 205 0.21 17.65 0.03
CA CYS A 205 1.02 18.38 1.00
C CYS A 205 2.51 18.01 1.00
N ALA A 206 2.89 16.94 0.32
CA ALA A 206 4.25 16.38 0.29
C ALA A 206 4.84 16.26 1.71
N THR A 207 5.96 16.94 2.01
CA THR A 207 6.60 16.93 3.33
C THR A 207 5.99 17.90 4.32
N GLY A 208 4.89 18.60 3.95
CA GLY A 208 4.04 19.33 4.88
C GLY A 208 4.34 20.82 5.06
N ARG A 209 5.23 21.45 4.27
CA ARG A 209 5.57 22.86 4.49
C ARG A 209 4.35 23.78 4.53
N ALA A 210 3.48 23.72 3.53
CA ALA A 210 2.28 24.56 3.50
C ALA A 210 1.33 24.21 4.65
N THR A 211 1.17 22.92 4.95
CA THR A 211 0.38 22.43 6.10
C THR A 211 0.85 23.08 7.41
N PHE A 212 2.15 23.10 7.67
CA PHE A 212 2.71 23.67 8.90
C PHE A 212 2.57 25.19 8.96
N GLU A 213 2.76 25.88 7.83
CA GLU A 213 2.54 27.35 7.80
C GLU A 213 1.06 27.69 8.06
N LEU A 214 0.12 26.94 7.48
CA LEU A 214 -1.32 27.12 7.74
C LEU A 214 -1.67 26.82 9.20
N ALA A 215 -1.04 25.82 9.81
CA ALA A 215 -1.30 25.42 11.20
C ALA A 215 -0.91 26.47 12.23
N ARG A 216 -0.19 27.53 11.84
CA ARG A 216 0.09 28.67 12.71
C ARG A 216 -1.14 29.57 12.95
N GLU A 217 -2.12 29.49 12.04
CA GLU A 217 -3.25 30.44 12.02
C GLU A 217 -4.62 29.74 11.98
N PHE A 218 -4.67 28.46 11.63
CA PHE A 218 -5.90 27.67 11.64
C PHE A 218 -5.94 26.76 12.87
N ASP A 219 -7.12 26.58 13.44
CA ASP A 219 -7.33 25.72 14.61
C ASP A 219 -7.00 24.24 14.29
N GLN A 220 -7.28 23.80 13.06
CA GLN A 220 -7.01 22.45 12.57
C GLN A 220 -6.59 22.51 11.11
N VAL A 221 -5.50 21.81 10.77
CA VAL A 221 -5.05 21.62 9.39
C VAL A 221 -4.83 20.15 9.13
N THR A 222 -5.34 19.67 8.01
CA THR A 222 -5.12 18.31 7.54
C THR A 222 -4.34 18.35 6.24
N GLY A 223 -3.14 17.79 6.23
CA GLY A 223 -2.35 17.55 5.02
C GLY A 223 -2.59 16.15 4.50
N ILE A 224 -2.83 16.01 3.21
CA ILE A 224 -3.00 14.71 2.53
C ILE A 224 -2.03 14.66 1.38
N ASP A 225 -1.23 13.60 1.35
CA ASP A 225 -0.38 13.27 0.22
C ASP A 225 -0.47 11.78 -0.08
N PHE A 226 -0.16 11.48 -1.30
CA PHE A 226 -0.12 10.17 -1.86
C PHE A 226 1.15 9.38 -1.44
N SER A 227 2.29 10.07 -1.26
CA SER A 227 3.54 9.46 -0.86
C SER A 227 3.58 9.24 0.65
N ALA A 228 3.59 7.97 1.06
CA ALA A 228 3.75 7.61 2.46
C ALA A 228 5.12 8.06 3.00
N ARG A 229 6.14 8.13 2.16
CA ARG A 229 7.48 8.59 2.56
C ARG A 229 7.52 10.09 2.81
N PHE A 230 6.81 10.88 2.01
CA PHE A 230 6.68 12.32 2.25
C PHE A 230 5.94 12.60 3.54
N ILE A 231 4.81 11.93 3.76
CA ILE A 231 4.06 12.04 5.02
C ILE A 231 4.94 11.61 6.21
N GLY A 232 5.64 10.47 6.09
CA GLY A 232 6.55 10.00 7.14
C GLY A 232 7.63 11.02 7.50
N LEU A 233 8.24 11.67 6.49
CA LEU A 233 9.19 12.76 6.73
C LEU A 233 8.52 13.97 7.39
N GLY A 234 7.33 14.37 6.92
CA GLY A 234 6.57 15.48 7.51
C GLY A 234 6.27 15.25 8.99
N VAL A 235 5.86 14.03 9.36
CA VAL A 235 5.64 13.65 10.77
C VAL A 235 6.93 13.76 11.58
N GLN A 236 8.05 13.25 11.07
CA GLN A 236 9.35 13.36 11.75
C GLN A 236 9.77 14.82 11.96
N LEU A 237 9.58 15.67 10.96
CA LEU A 237 9.86 17.12 11.08
C LEU A 237 8.98 17.78 12.13
N ALA A 238 7.69 17.43 12.20
CA ALA A 238 6.78 17.94 13.22
C ALA A 238 7.19 17.53 14.64
N GLU A 239 7.66 16.30 14.83
CA GLU A 239 8.08 15.76 16.13
C GLU A 239 9.43 16.31 16.59
N GLN A 240 10.35 16.52 15.68
CA GLN A 240 11.71 16.96 15.98
C GLN A 240 11.87 18.47 16.03
N GLY A 241 10.91 19.23 15.57
CA GLY A 241 10.91 20.68 15.64
C GLY A 241 11.93 21.36 14.73
N VAL A 242 11.99 20.95 13.46
CA VAL A 242 12.85 21.55 12.43
C VAL A 242 12.17 22.74 11.78
#